data_e435a77c9f46d520bd4f0c3b9bb7583f
#
_entry.id   e435a77c9f46d520bd4f0c3b9bb7583f
#
_cell.length_a   1.000
_cell.length_b   1.000
_cell.length_c   1.000
_cell.angle_alpha   90.00
_cell.angle_beta   90.00
_cell.angle_gamma   90.00
#
_symmetry.space_group_name_H-M   'P 1'
#
loop_
_entity.id
_entity.type
_entity.pdbx_description
1 polymer ?
#
loop_
_entity_poly.entity_id
_entity_poly.type
_entity_poly.pdbx_seq_one_letter_code
_entity_poly.pdbx_strand_id
1 'polypeptide(L)'
;MLDLKAIRYDASAVVAALAKRGVAFDLARFESLDARRKAADVRAQGLLAERKSASKKIGVLVAEGRSVEEAKSEVNEILSRLAEELASATTEADAAQADLDTLLRETPNLPDHCVPEGVSEAENTEITQWGTPRVFSFPPRDHVDLGEALGLMDLETAGRIAGSRFSLLSGDLARMHRALIQFMLDCHTQQNGYTELYVPYIVNEASLTGTGQLPKFAEDLFRLEGDQGYYLAPTAEVPITNIVRDKIFDAEALSPSGLMYVAHTPCFRSEAGSYGRDTRGLIRQHQFEKVELVQIVRAGQSEAALEALTGHAEGILQSLELPYRKVMLCGGDLGFSAALTYDLEVWLPGQSAYREISSCSNFRDFQARRLQARWRNPETGKPELVHTLNGSGLAVGRTLVALLENGQREDGGIDIPVALRGYLGGQTEINP
;
A
#
# COMPACT_ATOMS: atom_id res chain seq x y z
N MET A 1 0.43 2.06 -10.89
CA MET A 1 1.46 2.36 -11.92
C MET A 1 1.23 3.74 -12.48
N LEU A 2 2.23 4.38 -13.06
CA LEU A 2 2.10 5.71 -13.65
C LEU A 2 1.12 5.73 -14.82
N ASP A 3 0.51 6.89 -15.05
CA ASP A 3 -0.35 7.11 -16.20
C ASP A 3 0.50 7.36 -17.45
N LEU A 4 0.39 6.45 -18.41
CA LEU A 4 1.02 6.57 -19.72
C LEU A 4 0.66 7.89 -20.43
N LYS A 5 -0.58 8.38 -20.24
CA LYS A 5 -1.03 9.64 -20.85
C LYS A 5 -0.34 10.84 -20.23
N ALA A 6 -0.13 10.84 -18.91
CA ALA A 6 0.58 11.91 -18.22
C ALA A 6 2.03 12.02 -18.72
N ILE A 7 2.73 10.89 -18.89
CA ILE A 7 4.11 10.90 -19.41
C ILE A 7 4.15 11.41 -20.85
N ARG A 8 3.19 11.01 -21.69
CA ARG A 8 3.11 11.49 -23.09
C ARG A 8 2.76 12.96 -23.20
N TYR A 9 1.99 13.50 -22.25
CA TYR A 9 1.56 14.89 -22.25
C TYR A 9 2.67 15.84 -21.80
N ASP A 10 3.35 15.50 -20.69
CA ASP A 10 4.45 16.30 -20.15
C ASP A 10 5.49 15.39 -19.47
N ALA A 11 6.38 14.84 -20.29
CA ALA A 11 7.46 13.99 -19.82
C ALA A 11 8.43 14.74 -18.89
N SER A 12 8.63 16.04 -19.13
CA SER A 12 9.56 16.86 -18.35
C SER A 12 9.06 17.06 -16.92
N ALA A 13 7.77 17.30 -16.72
CA ALA A 13 7.15 17.39 -15.40
C ALA A 13 7.23 16.05 -14.65
N VAL A 14 7.02 14.91 -15.34
CA VAL A 14 7.15 13.58 -14.73
C VAL A 14 8.59 13.31 -14.29
N VAL A 15 9.57 13.61 -15.14
CA VAL A 15 11.00 13.46 -14.79
C VAL A 15 11.37 14.32 -13.58
N ALA A 16 10.94 15.59 -13.56
CA ALA A 16 11.17 16.50 -12.44
C ALA A 16 10.53 16.01 -11.13
N ALA A 17 9.28 15.51 -11.21
CA ALA A 17 8.59 14.96 -10.05
C ALA A 17 9.29 13.69 -9.49
N LEU A 18 9.76 12.79 -10.35
CA LEU A 18 10.50 11.60 -9.95
C LEU A 18 11.89 11.95 -9.39
N ALA A 19 12.51 13.01 -9.90
CA ALA A 19 13.79 13.51 -9.35
C ALA A 19 13.67 13.95 -7.89
N LYS A 20 12.52 14.50 -7.44
CA LYS A 20 12.25 14.78 -6.02
C LYS A 20 12.33 13.53 -5.13
N ARG A 21 12.09 12.35 -5.71
CA ARG A 21 12.21 11.04 -5.04
C ARG A 21 13.60 10.43 -5.15
N GLY A 22 14.59 11.14 -5.70
CA GLY A 22 15.89 10.59 -6.02
C GLY A 22 15.87 9.54 -7.13
N VAL A 23 14.80 9.48 -7.94
CA VAL A 23 14.63 8.49 -9.01
C VAL A 23 14.94 9.12 -10.37
N ALA A 24 15.94 8.59 -11.05
CA ALA A 24 16.22 8.92 -12.44
C ALA A 24 15.29 8.11 -13.34
N PHE A 25 14.33 8.76 -13.99
CA PHE A 25 13.44 8.12 -14.94
C PHE A 25 14.12 7.99 -16.31
N ASP A 26 14.20 6.77 -16.83
CA ASP A 26 14.75 6.50 -18.17
C ASP A 26 13.73 6.87 -19.26
N LEU A 27 13.66 8.17 -19.56
CA LEU A 27 12.75 8.71 -20.58
C LEU A 27 13.07 8.15 -21.97
N ALA A 28 14.34 7.94 -22.32
CA ALA A 28 14.74 7.42 -23.63
C ALA A 28 14.24 5.98 -23.81
N ARG A 29 14.35 5.16 -22.77
CA ARG A 29 13.79 3.80 -22.77
C ARG A 29 12.27 3.83 -22.91
N PHE A 30 11.58 4.72 -22.17
CA PHE A 30 10.13 4.88 -22.28
C PHE A 30 9.71 5.26 -23.70
N GLU A 31 10.34 6.25 -24.31
CA GLU A 31 10.03 6.73 -25.67
C GLU A 31 10.25 5.61 -26.70
N SER A 32 11.34 4.86 -26.56
CA SER A 32 11.65 3.71 -27.43
C SER A 32 10.58 2.62 -27.35
N LEU A 33 10.17 2.23 -26.10
CA LEU A 33 9.14 1.22 -25.88
C LEU A 33 7.77 1.67 -26.37
N ASP A 34 7.39 2.93 -26.12
CA ASP A 34 6.12 3.48 -26.58
C ASP A 34 6.05 3.59 -28.11
N ALA A 35 7.14 3.99 -28.77
CA ALA A 35 7.24 4.00 -30.23
C ALA A 35 7.14 2.60 -30.82
N ARG A 36 7.85 1.62 -30.25
CA ARG A 36 7.79 0.22 -30.68
C ARG A 36 6.37 -0.35 -30.55
N ARG A 37 5.71 -0.10 -29.41
CA ARG A 37 4.31 -0.52 -29.21
C ARG A 37 3.37 0.12 -30.25
N LYS A 38 3.48 1.42 -30.46
CA LYS A 38 2.65 2.14 -31.46
C LYS A 38 2.86 1.58 -32.87
N ALA A 39 4.10 1.34 -33.25
CA ALA A 39 4.42 0.79 -34.57
C ALA A 39 3.83 -0.62 -34.75
N ALA A 40 3.94 -1.49 -33.73
CA ALA A 40 3.39 -2.83 -33.77
C ALA A 40 1.84 -2.81 -33.84
N ASP A 41 1.18 -1.95 -33.05
CA ASP A 41 -0.28 -1.78 -33.08
C ASP A 41 -0.77 -1.32 -34.47
N VAL A 42 -0.10 -0.32 -35.05
CA VAL A 42 -0.45 0.19 -36.41
C VAL A 42 -0.28 -0.89 -37.47
N ARG A 43 0.80 -1.69 -37.38
CA ARG A 43 1.03 -2.82 -38.28
C ARG A 43 -0.05 -3.89 -38.17
N ALA A 44 -0.38 -4.28 -36.93
CA ALA A 44 -1.45 -5.28 -36.68
C ALA A 44 -2.81 -4.80 -37.22
N GLN A 45 -3.18 -3.53 -36.97
CA GLN A 45 -4.40 -2.93 -37.48
C GLN A 45 -4.43 -2.88 -39.01
N GLY A 46 -3.30 -2.52 -39.65
CA GLY A 46 -3.17 -2.54 -41.11
C GLY A 46 -3.41 -3.92 -41.69
N LEU A 47 -2.77 -4.95 -41.14
CA LEU A 47 -2.93 -6.36 -41.58
C LEU A 47 -4.36 -6.87 -41.35
N LEU A 48 -5.03 -6.46 -40.27
CA LEU A 48 -6.46 -6.77 -40.05
C LEU A 48 -7.35 -6.13 -41.15
N ALA A 49 -7.08 -4.89 -41.52
CA ALA A 49 -7.82 -4.20 -42.58
C ALA A 49 -7.59 -4.86 -43.94
N GLU A 50 -6.33 -5.23 -44.27
CA GLU A 50 -5.98 -5.98 -45.49
C GLU A 50 -6.67 -7.34 -45.55
N ARG A 51 -6.65 -8.11 -44.44
CA ARG A 51 -7.34 -9.40 -44.33
C ARG A 51 -8.84 -9.26 -44.59
N LYS A 52 -9.47 -8.21 -44.01
CA LYS A 52 -10.89 -7.92 -44.24
C LYS A 52 -11.17 -7.57 -45.71
N SER A 53 -10.27 -6.82 -46.34
CA SER A 53 -10.38 -6.45 -47.77
C SER A 53 -10.20 -7.68 -48.66
N ALA A 54 -9.19 -8.52 -48.39
CA ALA A 54 -8.95 -9.76 -49.13
C ALA A 54 -10.17 -10.71 -49.05
N SER A 55 -10.76 -10.87 -47.86
CA SER A 55 -11.96 -11.69 -47.70
C SER A 55 -13.16 -11.18 -48.52
N LYS A 56 -13.29 -9.86 -48.71
CA LYS A 56 -14.35 -9.28 -49.56
C LYS A 56 -14.15 -9.56 -51.06
N LYS A 57 -12.89 -9.73 -51.51
CA LYS A 57 -12.59 -10.05 -52.92
C LYS A 57 -13.24 -11.36 -53.36
N ILE A 58 -13.44 -12.34 -52.47
CA ILE A 58 -14.12 -13.58 -52.79
C ILE A 58 -15.54 -13.28 -53.33
N GLY A 59 -16.31 -12.39 -52.67
CA GLY A 59 -17.64 -12.01 -53.12
C GLY A 59 -17.62 -11.25 -54.46
N VAL A 60 -16.61 -10.43 -54.71
CA VAL A 60 -16.48 -9.72 -56.01
C VAL A 60 -16.15 -10.70 -57.12
N LEU A 61 -15.21 -11.64 -56.93
CA LEU A 61 -14.84 -12.62 -57.92
C LEU A 61 -16.01 -13.56 -58.28
N VAL A 62 -16.82 -13.91 -57.29
CA VAL A 62 -18.05 -14.72 -57.54
C VAL A 62 -19.09 -13.92 -58.30
N ALA A 63 -19.25 -12.61 -58.05
CA ALA A 63 -20.14 -11.73 -58.80
C ALA A 63 -19.68 -11.50 -60.26
N GLU A 64 -18.38 -11.62 -60.51
CA GLU A 64 -17.77 -11.57 -61.84
C GLU A 64 -17.87 -12.91 -62.62
N GLY A 65 -18.52 -13.92 -62.03
CA GLY A 65 -18.83 -15.19 -62.69
C GLY A 65 -17.85 -16.34 -62.43
N ARG A 66 -16.90 -16.18 -61.49
CA ARG A 66 -16.02 -17.29 -61.04
C ARG A 66 -16.79 -18.23 -60.11
N SER A 67 -16.38 -19.50 -60.13
CA SER A 67 -16.88 -20.42 -59.09
C SER A 67 -16.44 -20.03 -57.68
N VAL A 68 -17.22 -20.37 -56.67
CA VAL A 68 -16.88 -20.13 -55.26
C VAL A 68 -15.55 -20.77 -54.86
N GLU A 69 -15.23 -21.95 -55.45
CA GLU A 69 -14.01 -22.70 -55.17
C GLU A 69 -12.77 -22.01 -55.75
N GLU A 70 -12.84 -21.54 -57.01
CA GLU A 70 -11.75 -20.80 -57.68
C GLU A 70 -11.51 -19.47 -56.96
N ALA A 71 -12.55 -18.71 -56.62
CA ALA A 71 -12.44 -17.46 -55.89
C ALA A 71 -11.81 -17.63 -54.50
N LYS A 72 -12.17 -18.70 -53.80
CA LYS A 72 -11.55 -19.05 -52.51
C LYS A 72 -10.12 -19.48 -52.66
N SER A 73 -9.77 -20.31 -53.68
CA SER A 73 -8.40 -20.77 -53.91
C SER A 73 -7.45 -19.61 -54.19
N GLU A 74 -7.88 -18.62 -55.02
CA GLU A 74 -7.07 -17.44 -55.34
C GLU A 74 -6.81 -16.54 -54.11
N VAL A 75 -7.77 -16.45 -53.21
CA VAL A 75 -7.69 -15.57 -52.03
C VAL A 75 -7.04 -16.29 -50.83
N ASN A 76 -7.13 -17.62 -50.74
CA ASN A 76 -6.63 -18.40 -49.60
C ASN A 76 -5.13 -18.25 -49.37
N GLU A 77 -4.33 -18.19 -50.42
CA GLU A 77 -2.85 -17.99 -50.28
C GLU A 77 -2.56 -16.62 -49.65
N ILE A 78 -3.29 -15.58 -50.09
CA ILE A 78 -3.18 -14.22 -49.52
C ILE A 78 -3.62 -14.22 -48.05
N LEU A 79 -4.75 -14.88 -47.76
CA LEU A 79 -5.28 -14.95 -46.41
C LEU A 79 -4.36 -15.73 -45.45
N SER A 80 -3.72 -16.80 -45.91
CA SER A 80 -2.75 -17.59 -45.12
C SER A 80 -1.52 -16.75 -44.79
N ARG A 81 -0.93 -16.06 -45.78
CA ARG A 81 0.19 -15.15 -45.54
C ARG A 81 -0.18 -14.03 -44.55
N LEU A 82 -1.32 -13.36 -44.76
CA LEU A 82 -1.80 -12.31 -43.86
C LEU A 82 -2.08 -12.83 -42.45
N ALA A 83 -2.49 -14.09 -42.28
CA ALA A 83 -2.70 -14.69 -40.98
C ALA A 83 -1.38 -14.89 -40.22
N GLU A 84 -0.34 -15.34 -40.90
CA GLU A 84 1.03 -15.49 -40.32
C GLU A 84 1.64 -14.14 -39.94
N GLU A 85 1.55 -13.16 -40.85
CA GLU A 85 2.05 -11.81 -40.62
C GLU A 85 1.30 -11.13 -39.45
N LEU A 86 -0.04 -11.33 -39.36
CA LEU A 86 -0.86 -10.80 -38.26
C LEU A 86 -0.50 -11.46 -36.93
N ALA A 87 -0.30 -12.78 -36.91
CA ALA A 87 0.12 -13.48 -35.70
C ALA A 87 1.46 -12.95 -35.18
N SER A 88 2.43 -12.76 -36.09
CA SER A 88 3.72 -12.17 -35.76
C SER A 88 3.61 -10.73 -35.24
N ALA A 89 2.82 -9.87 -35.90
CA ALA A 89 2.62 -8.48 -35.49
C ALA A 89 1.89 -8.37 -34.14
N THR A 90 0.92 -9.27 -33.86
CA THR A 90 0.23 -9.34 -32.58
C THR A 90 1.19 -9.73 -31.46
N THR A 91 2.00 -10.77 -31.69
CA THR A 91 3.03 -11.20 -30.71
C THR A 91 4.03 -10.06 -30.41
N GLU A 92 4.43 -9.30 -31.42
CA GLU A 92 5.32 -8.14 -31.24
C GLU A 92 4.62 -7.02 -30.44
N ALA A 93 3.35 -6.75 -30.72
CA ALA A 93 2.56 -5.75 -30.00
C ALA A 93 2.41 -6.13 -28.51
N ASP A 94 2.07 -7.39 -28.23
CA ASP A 94 1.92 -7.93 -26.87
C ASP A 94 3.25 -7.86 -26.11
N ALA A 95 4.36 -8.23 -26.74
CA ALA A 95 5.68 -8.15 -26.13
C ALA A 95 6.07 -6.67 -25.83
N ALA A 96 5.86 -5.77 -26.77
CA ALA A 96 6.15 -4.35 -26.56
C ALA A 96 5.27 -3.72 -25.47
N GLN A 97 4.01 -4.13 -25.37
CA GLN A 97 3.11 -3.70 -24.28
C GLN A 97 3.60 -4.25 -22.93
N ALA A 98 3.99 -5.52 -22.84
CA ALA A 98 4.51 -6.13 -21.63
C ALA A 98 5.80 -5.44 -21.13
N ASP A 99 6.72 -5.12 -22.04
CA ASP A 99 7.96 -4.39 -21.73
C ASP A 99 7.66 -2.98 -21.16
N LEU A 100 6.68 -2.29 -21.76
CA LEU A 100 6.24 -0.97 -21.31
C LEU A 100 5.54 -1.04 -19.95
N ASP A 101 4.66 -2.02 -19.76
CA ASP A 101 3.97 -2.25 -18.49
C ASP A 101 4.96 -2.57 -17.36
N THR A 102 6.01 -3.33 -17.65
CA THR A 102 7.08 -3.62 -16.69
C THR A 102 7.77 -2.34 -16.24
N LEU A 103 8.22 -1.49 -17.19
CA LEU A 103 8.82 -0.20 -16.85
C LEU A 103 7.91 0.66 -15.97
N LEU A 104 6.61 0.75 -16.32
CA LEU A 104 5.63 1.56 -15.57
C LEU A 104 5.31 0.97 -14.20
N ARG A 105 5.37 -0.36 -14.04
CA ARG A 105 5.15 -1.02 -12.74
C ARG A 105 6.34 -0.88 -11.79
N GLU A 106 7.55 -0.80 -12.31
CA GLU A 106 8.78 -0.61 -11.55
C GLU A 106 9.05 0.86 -11.19
N THR A 107 8.35 1.79 -11.82
CA THR A 107 8.48 3.23 -11.54
C THR A 107 7.54 3.62 -10.39
N PRO A 108 8.03 4.35 -9.36
CA PRO A 108 7.20 4.78 -8.24
C PRO A 108 6.16 5.82 -8.65
N ASN A 109 5.19 6.09 -7.77
CA ASN A 109 4.20 7.13 -7.95
C ASN A 109 4.85 8.54 -7.96
N LEU A 110 4.18 9.50 -8.58
CA LEU A 110 4.60 10.89 -8.56
C LEU A 110 4.23 11.53 -7.21
N PRO A 111 5.16 12.24 -6.57
CA PRO A 111 4.83 12.99 -5.36
C PRO A 111 3.92 14.17 -5.69
N ASP A 112 3.03 14.51 -4.77
CA ASP A 112 2.23 15.72 -4.86
C ASP A 112 3.12 16.96 -4.80
N HIS A 113 2.61 18.08 -5.30
CA HIS A 113 3.40 19.33 -5.38
C HIS A 113 3.84 19.88 -4.02
N CYS A 114 3.06 19.61 -2.96
CA CYS A 114 3.34 20.04 -1.58
C CYS A 114 4.41 19.19 -0.88
N VAL A 115 4.77 18.04 -1.44
CA VAL A 115 5.81 17.16 -0.86
C VAL A 115 7.14 17.88 -0.87
N PRO A 116 7.83 18.00 0.30
CA PRO A 116 9.12 18.66 0.38
C PRO A 116 10.20 17.89 -0.38
N GLU A 117 11.19 18.60 -0.85
CA GLU A 117 12.42 18.01 -1.39
C GLU A 117 13.25 17.42 -0.24
N GLY A 118 13.89 16.28 -0.48
CA GLY A 118 14.73 15.61 0.50
C GLY A 118 15.06 14.20 0.04
N VAL A 119 16.09 13.59 0.66
CA VAL A 119 16.61 12.27 0.31
C VAL A 119 16.45 11.25 1.43
N SER A 120 16.10 11.71 2.64
CA SER A 120 15.99 10.85 3.83
C SER A 120 14.99 11.42 4.84
N GLU A 121 14.68 10.66 5.88
CA GLU A 121 13.83 11.05 7.02
C GLU A 121 14.25 12.36 7.72
N ALA A 122 15.52 12.75 7.59
CA ALA A 122 16.03 13.98 8.20
C ALA A 122 15.45 15.26 7.56
N GLU A 123 14.96 15.18 6.31
CA GLU A 123 14.34 16.28 5.59
C GLU A 123 12.80 16.26 5.64
N ASN A 124 12.21 15.35 6.41
CA ASN A 124 10.77 15.35 6.66
C ASN A 124 10.35 16.63 7.39
N THR A 125 9.18 17.14 7.06
CA THR A 125 8.69 18.40 7.64
C THR A 125 7.71 18.12 8.77
N GLU A 126 8.03 18.60 9.99
CA GLU A 126 7.10 18.57 11.10
C GLU A 126 5.91 19.51 10.84
N ILE A 127 4.71 19.00 10.94
CA ILE A 127 3.46 19.73 10.68
C ILE A 127 2.82 20.17 12.01
N THR A 128 2.70 19.26 12.97
CA THR A 128 2.13 19.52 14.28
C THR A 128 2.75 18.62 15.33
N GLN A 129 2.65 19.06 16.59
CA GLN A 129 2.98 18.28 17.77
C GLN A 129 1.82 18.32 18.75
N TRP A 130 1.52 17.20 19.40
CA TRP A 130 0.48 17.07 20.41
C TRP A 130 1.02 16.42 21.69
N GLY A 131 0.55 16.91 22.82
CA GLY A 131 0.98 16.45 24.14
C GLY A 131 2.38 16.95 24.52
N THR A 132 2.74 16.69 25.77
CA THR A 132 4.06 17.05 26.31
C THR A 132 4.72 15.77 26.83
N PRO A 133 5.92 15.43 26.39
CA PRO A 133 6.68 14.32 26.95
C PRO A 133 6.79 14.41 28.49
N ARG A 134 6.45 13.33 29.17
CA ARG A 134 6.56 13.24 30.63
C ARG A 134 8.01 13.40 31.08
N VAL A 135 8.23 14.26 32.09
CA VAL A 135 9.50 14.36 32.77
C VAL A 135 9.51 13.39 33.94
N PHE A 136 10.44 12.45 33.94
CA PHE A 136 10.58 11.47 35.02
C PHE A 136 11.55 11.97 36.08
N SER A 137 11.29 11.63 37.36
CA SER A 137 12.20 11.86 38.49
C SER A 137 13.30 10.79 38.59
N PHE A 138 13.23 9.77 37.74
CA PHE A 138 14.16 8.65 37.65
C PHE A 138 14.55 8.40 36.17
N PRO A 139 15.66 7.70 35.88
CA PRO A 139 16.02 7.33 34.52
C PRO A 139 14.96 6.40 33.89
N PRO A 140 14.29 6.80 32.80
CA PRO A 140 13.32 5.94 32.15
C PRO A 140 14.01 4.74 31.49
N ARG A 141 13.41 3.55 31.64
CA ARG A 141 13.83 2.30 31.03
C ARG A 141 13.13 2.11 29.69
N ASP A 142 13.74 1.37 28.78
CA ASP A 142 13.08 0.95 27.56
C ASP A 142 12.05 -0.16 27.83
N HIS A 143 11.18 -0.41 26.86
CA HIS A 143 10.09 -1.40 26.96
C HIS A 143 10.57 -2.84 27.18
N VAL A 144 11.77 -3.20 26.71
CA VAL A 144 12.32 -4.54 26.90
C VAL A 144 12.72 -4.73 28.35
N ASP A 145 13.52 -3.78 28.90
CA ASP A 145 13.94 -3.83 30.30
C ASP A 145 12.73 -3.84 31.25
N LEU A 146 11.66 -3.10 30.91
CA LEU A 146 10.42 -3.10 31.69
C LEU A 146 9.70 -4.46 31.59
N GLY A 147 9.51 -4.97 30.37
CA GLY A 147 8.76 -6.20 30.12
C GLY A 147 9.47 -7.45 30.69
N GLU A 148 10.81 -7.50 30.61
CA GLU A 148 11.64 -8.57 31.20
C GLU A 148 11.64 -8.49 32.74
N ALA A 149 11.76 -7.29 33.30
CA ALA A 149 11.73 -7.11 34.76
C ALA A 149 10.37 -7.50 35.38
N LEU A 150 9.27 -7.28 34.66
CA LEU A 150 7.93 -7.76 35.04
C LEU A 150 7.73 -9.27 34.83
N GLY A 151 8.65 -9.97 34.12
CA GLY A 151 8.51 -11.37 33.76
C GLY A 151 7.40 -11.62 32.73
N LEU A 152 6.98 -10.58 31.98
CA LEU A 152 5.84 -10.62 31.05
C LEU A 152 6.26 -10.55 29.57
N MET A 153 7.55 -10.34 29.27
CA MET A 153 8.15 -10.38 27.94
C MET A 153 9.35 -11.33 27.95
N ASP A 154 9.44 -12.24 26.98
CA ASP A 154 10.50 -13.24 26.86
C ASP A 154 10.99 -13.33 25.42
N LEU A 155 11.98 -12.50 25.09
CA LEU A 155 12.57 -12.47 23.75
C LEU A 155 13.51 -13.66 23.50
N GLU A 156 14.11 -14.24 24.55
CA GLU A 156 14.98 -15.41 24.43
C GLU A 156 14.18 -16.65 23.99
N THR A 157 13.04 -16.90 24.65
CA THR A 157 12.15 -18.01 24.27
C THR A 157 11.55 -17.79 22.88
N ALA A 158 11.14 -16.58 22.52
CA ALA A 158 10.70 -16.25 21.18
C ALA A 158 11.79 -16.55 20.13
N GLY A 159 13.05 -16.20 20.44
CA GLY A 159 14.21 -16.50 19.60
C GLY A 159 14.44 -18.01 19.40
N ARG A 160 14.21 -18.83 20.43
CA ARG A 160 14.27 -20.30 20.30
C ARG A 160 13.14 -20.89 19.46
N ILE A 161 11.96 -20.26 19.48
CA ILE A 161 10.77 -20.73 18.73
C ILE A 161 10.89 -20.39 17.24
N ALA A 162 11.28 -19.14 16.92
CA ALA A 162 11.12 -18.61 15.56
C ALA A 162 12.34 -17.82 15.03
N GLY A 163 13.35 -17.57 15.88
CA GLY A 163 14.50 -16.74 15.52
C GLY A 163 14.42 -15.31 16.09
N SER A 164 15.34 -14.46 15.65
CA SER A 164 15.36 -13.05 16.04
C SER A 164 14.14 -12.28 15.49
N ARG A 165 13.83 -11.12 16.09
CA ARG A 165 12.72 -10.24 15.67
C ARG A 165 11.34 -10.87 15.79
N PHE A 166 11.17 -11.81 16.73
CA PHE A 166 9.89 -12.29 17.23
C PHE A 166 9.79 -12.00 18.72
N SER A 167 8.59 -11.95 19.26
CA SER A 167 8.33 -11.68 20.68
C SER A 167 7.38 -12.69 21.28
N LEU A 168 7.57 -12.95 22.57
CA LEU A 168 6.64 -13.69 23.41
C LEU A 168 6.18 -12.77 24.54
N LEU A 169 4.88 -12.51 24.59
CA LEU A 169 4.23 -11.75 25.65
C LEU A 169 3.36 -12.68 26.49
N SER A 170 3.32 -12.46 27.78
CA SER A 170 2.51 -13.25 28.70
C SER A 170 1.69 -12.37 29.65
N GLY A 171 0.74 -12.97 30.37
CA GLY A 171 -0.02 -12.33 31.42
C GLY A 171 -0.67 -10.99 30.99
N ASP A 172 -0.41 -9.96 31.77
CA ASP A 172 -1.01 -8.65 31.58
C ASP A 172 -0.53 -7.93 30.31
N LEU A 173 0.70 -8.15 29.84
CA LEU A 173 1.15 -7.60 28.55
C LEU A 173 0.42 -8.22 27.35
N ALA A 174 0.20 -9.53 27.36
CA ALA A 174 -0.59 -10.19 26.34
C ALA A 174 -2.06 -9.73 26.36
N ARG A 175 -2.62 -9.49 27.56
CA ARG A 175 -3.96 -8.93 27.72
C ARG A 175 -4.03 -7.48 27.22
N MET A 176 -3.04 -6.65 27.55
CA MET A 176 -2.97 -5.25 27.10
C MET A 176 -2.81 -5.17 25.58
N HIS A 177 -1.99 -6.03 24.97
CA HIS A 177 -1.85 -6.14 23.52
C HIS A 177 -3.20 -6.42 22.84
N ARG A 178 -3.95 -7.41 23.34
CA ARG A 178 -5.29 -7.72 22.84
C ARG A 178 -6.30 -6.58 23.09
N ALA A 179 -6.23 -5.93 24.27
CA ALA A 179 -7.09 -4.80 24.60
C ALA A 179 -6.87 -3.62 23.65
N LEU A 180 -5.63 -3.33 23.26
CA LEU A 180 -5.29 -2.33 22.24
C LEU A 180 -5.96 -2.60 20.90
N ILE A 181 -5.91 -3.84 20.42
CA ILE A 181 -6.57 -4.25 19.18
C ILE A 181 -8.06 -3.92 19.24
N GLN A 182 -8.72 -4.40 20.30
CA GLN A 182 -10.16 -4.20 20.46
C GLN A 182 -10.53 -2.72 20.59
N PHE A 183 -9.79 -1.96 21.40
CA PHE A 183 -9.98 -0.52 21.58
C PHE A 183 -9.86 0.23 20.24
N MET A 184 -8.81 -0.03 19.46
CA MET A 184 -8.61 0.61 18.15
C MET A 184 -9.74 0.30 17.18
N LEU A 185 -10.16 -0.98 17.09
CA LEU A 185 -11.26 -1.40 16.22
C LEU A 185 -12.59 -0.73 16.65
N ASP A 186 -12.89 -0.70 17.95
CA ASP A 186 -14.10 -0.06 18.47
C ASP A 186 -14.12 1.44 18.18
N CYS A 187 -13.00 2.16 18.35
CA CYS A 187 -12.91 3.58 18.00
C CYS A 187 -13.18 3.81 16.51
N HIS A 188 -12.56 3.04 15.64
CA HIS A 188 -12.70 3.23 14.20
C HIS A 188 -14.09 2.84 13.68
N THR A 189 -14.70 1.79 14.22
CA THR A 189 -16.04 1.35 13.80
C THR A 189 -17.16 2.18 14.39
N GLN A 190 -17.08 2.53 15.68
CA GLN A 190 -18.18 3.17 16.38
C GLN A 190 -18.14 4.70 16.31
N GLN A 191 -16.94 5.31 16.21
CA GLN A 191 -16.77 6.76 16.24
C GLN A 191 -16.43 7.32 14.85
N ASN A 192 -15.58 6.60 14.07
CA ASN A 192 -15.06 7.11 12.82
C ASN A 192 -15.77 6.55 11.57
N GLY A 193 -16.77 5.66 11.74
CA GLY A 193 -17.65 5.18 10.67
C GLY A 193 -17.01 4.16 9.71
N TYR A 194 -15.91 3.48 10.09
CA TYR A 194 -15.33 2.42 9.31
C TYR A 194 -16.14 1.13 9.42
N THR A 195 -16.20 0.38 8.31
CA THR A 195 -16.70 -0.99 8.30
C THR A 195 -15.56 -1.94 8.62
N GLU A 196 -15.72 -2.72 9.69
CA GLU A 196 -14.74 -3.75 10.03
C GLU A 196 -14.82 -4.93 9.05
N LEU A 197 -13.66 -5.41 8.64
CA LEU A 197 -13.52 -6.55 7.74
C LEU A 197 -12.65 -7.65 8.38
N TYR A 198 -13.08 -8.89 8.20
CA TYR A 198 -12.22 -10.06 8.37
C TYR A 198 -11.68 -10.46 7.00
N VAL A 199 -10.36 -10.46 6.84
CA VAL A 199 -9.69 -10.63 5.55
C VAL A 199 -8.72 -11.81 5.58
N PRO A 200 -8.40 -12.41 4.41
CA PRO A 200 -7.35 -13.43 4.32
C PRO A 200 -5.97 -12.89 4.69
N TYR A 201 -5.20 -13.68 5.46
CA TYR A 201 -3.80 -13.37 5.82
C TYR A 201 -2.80 -13.95 4.82
N ILE A 202 -3.26 -14.86 3.96
CA ILE A 202 -2.52 -15.38 2.81
C ILE A 202 -3.11 -14.72 1.57
N VAL A 203 -2.26 -14.08 0.77
CA VAL A 203 -2.64 -13.34 -0.43
C VAL A 203 -1.90 -13.88 -1.65
N ASN A 204 -2.46 -13.67 -2.83
CA ASN A 204 -1.83 -14.07 -4.08
C ASN A 204 -0.98 -12.94 -4.68
N GLU A 205 -0.14 -13.29 -5.65
CA GLU A 205 0.75 -12.38 -6.36
C GLU A 205 0.00 -11.20 -7.00
N ALA A 206 -1.19 -11.46 -7.58
CA ALA A 206 -2.00 -10.41 -8.20
C ALA A 206 -2.46 -9.35 -7.19
N SER A 207 -2.74 -9.75 -5.95
CA SER A 207 -3.11 -8.82 -4.88
C SER A 207 -1.94 -7.92 -4.47
N LEU A 208 -0.75 -8.46 -4.32
CA LEU A 208 0.48 -7.72 -4.01
C LEU A 208 0.90 -6.78 -5.17
N THR A 209 0.68 -7.22 -6.41
CA THR A 209 0.91 -6.38 -7.60
C THR A 209 -0.09 -5.21 -7.64
N GLY A 210 -1.34 -5.45 -7.26
CA GLY A 210 -2.40 -4.44 -7.22
C GLY A 210 -2.09 -3.27 -6.30
N THR A 211 -1.53 -3.52 -5.13
CA THR A 211 -1.15 -2.51 -4.14
C THR A 211 0.30 -2.02 -4.29
N GLY A 212 1.11 -2.66 -5.14
CA GLY A 212 2.44 -2.18 -5.52
C GLY A 212 3.62 -2.75 -4.73
N GLN A 213 3.41 -3.77 -3.90
CA GLN A 213 4.49 -4.49 -3.24
C GLN A 213 5.30 -5.30 -4.26
N LEU A 214 4.64 -5.93 -5.22
CA LEU A 214 5.30 -6.62 -6.32
C LEU A 214 5.30 -5.76 -7.61
N PRO A 215 6.35 -5.93 -8.43
CA PRO A 215 7.49 -6.86 -8.30
C PRO A 215 8.61 -6.38 -7.38
N LYS A 216 8.69 -5.09 -7.04
CA LYS A 216 9.88 -4.41 -6.50
C LYS A 216 10.34 -4.92 -5.13
N PHE A 217 9.40 -5.26 -4.24
CA PHE A 217 9.69 -5.63 -2.85
C PHE A 217 9.53 -7.12 -2.58
N ALA A 218 9.80 -7.97 -3.58
CA ALA A 218 9.68 -9.42 -3.43
C ALA A 218 10.55 -9.99 -2.30
N GLU A 219 11.72 -9.40 -2.03
CA GLU A 219 12.64 -9.82 -0.97
C GLU A 219 12.12 -9.49 0.44
N ASP A 220 11.21 -8.50 0.57
CA ASP A 220 10.60 -8.13 1.85
C ASP A 220 9.39 -9.01 2.22
N LEU A 221 9.00 -9.94 1.35
CA LEU A 221 7.80 -10.75 1.51
C LEU A 221 8.14 -12.19 1.88
N PHE A 222 7.36 -12.78 2.78
CA PHE A 222 7.37 -14.22 3.00
C PHE A 222 6.53 -14.93 1.93
N ARG A 223 7.21 -15.58 0.99
CA ARG A 223 6.60 -16.41 -0.04
C ARG A 223 6.42 -17.83 0.49
N LEU A 224 5.23 -18.41 0.30
CA LEU A 224 4.95 -19.79 0.62
C LEU A 224 5.46 -20.71 -0.49
N GLU A 225 5.99 -21.88 -0.11
CA GLU A 225 6.37 -22.91 -1.07
C GLU A 225 5.14 -23.45 -1.82
N GLY A 226 5.31 -23.78 -3.09
CA GLY A 226 4.28 -24.31 -3.98
C GLY A 226 4.04 -23.45 -5.21
N ASP A 227 3.21 -23.97 -6.14
CA ASP A 227 2.98 -23.38 -7.46
C ASP A 227 1.91 -22.27 -7.46
N GLN A 228 1.23 -22.04 -6.32
CA GLN A 228 0.08 -21.13 -6.25
C GLN A 228 0.47 -19.64 -6.15
N GLY A 229 1.75 -19.32 -5.93
CA GLY A 229 2.20 -17.93 -5.78
C GLY A 229 1.56 -17.22 -4.57
N TYR A 230 1.49 -17.91 -3.44
CA TYR A 230 0.96 -17.36 -2.18
C TYR A 230 2.04 -16.71 -1.34
N TYR A 231 1.62 -15.70 -0.57
CA TYR A 231 2.47 -14.93 0.33
C TYR A 231 1.72 -14.67 1.64
N LEU A 232 2.45 -14.53 2.74
CA LEU A 232 1.91 -13.95 3.96
C LEU A 232 1.72 -12.44 3.76
N ALA A 233 0.57 -11.91 4.18
CA ALA A 233 0.25 -10.49 3.98
C ALA A 233 1.19 -9.58 4.80
N PRO A 234 1.88 -8.60 4.18
CA PRO A 234 2.75 -7.67 4.91
C PRO A 234 1.96 -6.55 5.61
N THR A 235 0.68 -6.40 5.27
CA THR A 235 -0.27 -5.41 5.79
C THR A 235 -1.68 -5.78 5.34
N ALA A 236 -2.69 -5.43 6.13
CA ALA A 236 -4.09 -5.60 5.76
C ALA A 236 -4.51 -4.70 4.57
N GLU A 237 -3.74 -3.67 4.25
CA GLU A 237 -3.92 -2.88 3.02
C GLU A 237 -4.10 -3.77 1.80
N VAL A 238 -3.27 -4.82 1.67
CA VAL A 238 -3.28 -5.71 0.50
C VAL A 238 -4.63 -6.37 0.29
N PRO A 239 -5.16 -7.18 1.22
CA PRO A 239 -6.45 -7.80 1.01
C PRO A 239 -7.62 -6.80 0.98
N ILE A 240 -7.60 -5.73 1.79
CA ILE A 240 -8.67 -4.74 1.82
C ILE A 240 -8.76 -3.98 0.49
N THR A 241 -7.65 -3.43 0.00
CA THR A 241 -7.65 -2.65 -1.24
C THR A 241 -8.03 -3.51 -2.46
N ASN A 242 -7.71 -4.81 -2.44
CA ASN A 242 -8.10 -5.72 -3.51
C ASN A 242 -9.59 -6.06 -3.58
N ILE A 243 -10.40 -5.69 -2.58
CA ILE A 243 -11.86 -5.81 -2.64
C ILE A 243 -12.44 -5.04 -3.84
N VAL A 244 -11.79 -3.95 -4.25
CA VAL A 244 -12.23 -3.11 -5.36
C VAL A 244 -11.59 -3.46 -6.71
N ARG A 245 -10.76 -4.52 -6.78
CA ARG A 245 -10.13 -4.94 -8.03
C ARG A 245 -11.17 -5.32 -9.09
N ASP A 246 -10.97 -4.82 -10.32
CA ASP A 246 -11.81 -5.02 -11.51
C ASP A 246 -13.26 -4.54 -11.34
N LYS A 247 -13.53 -3.64 -10.37
CA LYS A 247 -14.87 -3.11 -10.13
C LYS A 247 -15.06 -1.72 -10.72
N ILE A 248 -16.31 -1.47 -11.15
CA ILE A 248 -16.80 -0.15 -11.51
C ILE A 248 -17.97 0.16 -10.57
N PHE A 249 -17.79 1.12 -9.68
CA PHE A 249 -18.82 1.53 -8.72
C PHE A 249 -19.78 2.55 -9.32
N ASP A 250 -21.03 2.52 -8.89
CA ASP A 250 -21.94 3.62 -9.10
C ASP A 250 -21.58 4.80 -8.19
N ALA A 251 -21.99 6.01 -8.57
CA ALA A 251 -21.63 7.21 -7.85
C ALA A 251 -22.10 7.23 -6.39
N GLU A 252 -23.27 6.62 -6.12
CA GLU A 252 -23.85 6.53 -4.79
C GLU A 252 -23.00 5.72 -3.83
N ALA A 253 -22.33 4.68 -4.31
CA ALA A 253 -21.48 3.80 -3.50
C ALA A 253 -20.25 4.54 -2.91
N LEU A 254 -19.84 5.66 -3.53
CA LEU A 254 -18.71 6.49 -3.10
C LEU A 254 -19.15 7.84 -2.52
N SER A 255 -20.40 7.99 -2.07
CA SER A 255 -20.94 9.23 -1.54
C SER A 255 -21.43 9.04 -0.08
N PRO A 256 -21.17 10.01 0.82
CA PRO A 256 -20.32 11.19 0.66
C PRO A 256 -18.84 10.94 0.96
N SER A 257 -18.49 9.90 1.76
CA SER A 257 -17.15 9.69 2.33
C SER A 257 -16.34 8.61 1.61
N GLY A 258 -16.89 8.00 0.54
CA GLY A 258 -16.28 6.84 -0.08
C GLY A 258 -16.53 5.54 0.71
N LEU A 259 -15.73 4.51 0.39
CA LEU A 259 -15.71 3.27 1.16
C LEU A 259 -14.62 3.37 2.22
N MET A 260 -14.98 3.13 3.47
CA MET A 260 -14.10 3.21 4.63
C MET A 260 -14.05 1.85 5.31
N TYR A 261 -12.89 1.21 5.29
CA TYR A 261 -12.69 -0.14 5.83
C TYR A 261 -11.59 -0.16 6.88
N VAL A 262 -11.78 -0.98 7.91
CA VAL A 262 -10.78 -1.27 8.93
C VAL A 262 -10.63 -2.78 9.09
N ALA A 263 -9.40 -3.25 9.26
CA ALA A 263 -9.15 -4.63 9.66
C ALA A 263 -7.95 -4.70 10.61
N HIS A 264 -8.02 -5.62 11.57
CA HIS A 264 -6.88 -6.06 12.34
C HIS A 264 -6.30 -7.32 11.71
N THR A 265 -5.00 -7.35 11.48
CA THR A 265 -4.30 -8.55 11.01
C THR A 265 -2.91 -8.67 11.61
N PRO A 266 -2.38 -9.89 11.76
CA PRO A 266 -0.95 -10.09 11.77
C PRO A 266 -0.38 -9.63 10.43
N CYS A 267 0.82 -9.04 10.48
CA CYS A 267 1.56 -8.55 9.33
C CYS A 267 2.93 -9.22 9.34
N PHE A 268 3.40 -9.64 8.15
CA PHE A 268 4.61 -10.42 8.01
C PHE A 268 5.59 -9.74 7.05
N ARG A 269 6.81 -9.41 7.53
CA ARG A 269 7.85 -8.76 6.73
C ARG A 269 9.19 -9.41 6.96
N SER A 270 9.92 -9.76 5.90
CA SER A 270 11.26 -10.34 6.02
C SER A 270 12.32 -9.31 6.43
N GLU A 271 12.00 -8.00 6.34
CA GLU A 271 12.87 -6.91 6.75
C GLU A 271 14.27 -6.98 6.10
N ALA A 272 14.34 -7.40 4.83
CA ALA A 272 15.59 -7.68 4.10
C ALA A 272 16.54 -6.48 4.05
N GLY A 273 16.00 -5.25 3.99
CA GLY A 273 16.79 -4.00 3.94
C GLY A 273 17.20 -3.41 5.29
N SER A 274 16.80 -4.04 6.43
CA SER A 274 16.94 -3.43 7.78
C SER A 274 17.98 -4.12 8.67
N TYR A 275 19.04 -4.66 8.09
CA TYR A 275 20.08 -5.37 8.83
C TYR A 275 20.71 -4.47 9.93
N GLY A 276 20.71 -4.96 11.18
CA GLY A 276 21.32 -4.26 12.33
C GLY A 276 20.51 -3.08 12.92
N ARG A 277 19.36 -2.71 12.35
CA ARG A 277 18.51 -1.65 12.89
C ARG A 277 17.42 -2.21 13.80
N ASP A 278 17.18 -1.57 14.96
CA ASP A 278 16.08 -1.88 15.90
C ASP A 278 15.91 -3.40 16.13
N THR A 279 17.01 -4.11 16.38
CA THR A 279 17.01 -5.58 16.50
C THR A 279 16.49 -6.08 17.84
N ARG A 280 16.32 -5.19 18.84
CA ARG A 280 15.84 -5.51 20.18
C ARG A 280 14.40 -5.00 20.37
N GLY A 281 13.55 -5.82 20.95
CA GLY A 281 12.18 -5.47 21.36
C GLY A 281 11.16 -5.49 20.22
N LEU A 282 10.09 -4.68 20.38
CA LEU A 282 8.89 -4.74 19.57
C LEU A 282 8.85 -3.69 18.43
N ILE A 283 9.91 -2.89 18.25
CA ILE A 283 9.93 -1.80 17.28
C ILE A 283 9.91 -2.31 15.84
N ARG A 284 10.74 -3.36 15.57
CA ARG A 284 10.89 -3.94 14.23
C ARG A 284 10.91 -5.46 14.29
N GLN A 285 9.82 -6.06 13.82
CA GLN A 285 9.58 -7.50 13.92
C GLN A 285 9.23 -8.12 12.58
N HIS A 286 9.52 -9.41 12.40
CA HIS A 286 9.08 -10.20 11.24
C HIS A 286 7.58 -10.49 11.27
N GLN A 287 6.99 -10.56 12.46
CA GLN A 287 5.57 -10.69 12.71
C GLN A 287 5.13 -9.63 13.72
N PHE A 288 4.14 -8.85 13.36
CA PHE A 288 3.52 -7.84 14.25
C PHE A 288 2.04 -7.68 13.93
N GLU A 289 1.31 -7.04 14.83
CA GLU A 289 -0.12 -6.82 14.67
C GLU A 289 -0.39 -5.34 14.33
N LYS A 290 -1.34 -5.13 13.41
CA LYS A 290 -1.73 -3.79 12.97
C LYS A 290 -3.23 -3.67 12.74
N VAL A 291 -3.81 -2.60 13.21
CA VAL A 291 -5.13 -2.15 12.79
C VAL A 291 -4.93 -1.22 11.59
N GLU A 292 -5.47 -1.59 10.44
CA GLU A 292 -5.26 -0.88 9.18
C GLU A 292 -6.55 -0.23 8.71
N LEU A 293 -6.45 1.04 8.34
CA LEU A 293 -7.50 1.84 7.73
C LEU A 293 -7.27 1.92 6.23
N VAL A 294 -8.32 1.70 5.44
CA VAL A 294 -8.29 1.88 3.99
C VAL A 294 -9.51 2.68 3.56
N GLN A 295 -9.29 3.69 2.73
CA GLN A 295 -10.36 4.45 2.11
C GLN A 295 -10.27 4.40 0.58
N ILE A 296 -11.45 4.28 -0.06
CA ILE A 296 -11.60 4.31 -1.51
C ILE A 296 -12.55 5.45 -1.84
N VAL A 297 -12.05 6.48 -2.51
CA VAL A 297 -12.77 7.74 -2.71
C VAL A 297 -12.70 8.23 -4.16
N ARG A 298 -13.50 9.21 -4.50
CA ARG A 298 -13.36 9.94 -5.76
C ARG A 298 -12.13 10.85 -5.71
N ALA A 299 -11.55 11.15 -6.88
CA ALA A 299 -10.34 11.98 -6.98
C ALA A 299 -10.42 13.30 -6.19
N GLY A 300 -11.52 14.05 -6.32
CA GLY A 300 -11.70 15.33 -5.64
C GLY A 300 -11.88 15.25 -4.13
N GLN A 301 -11.97 14.06 -3.54
CA GLN A 301 -12.18 13.85 -2.10
C GLN A 301 -10.88 13.41 -1.39
N SER A 302 -9.85 12.98 -2.13
CA SER A 302 -8.72 12.25 -1.55
C SER A 302 -7.82 13.08 -0.62
N GLU A 303 -7.77 14.39 -0.77
CA GLU A 303 -7.02 15.27 0.15
C GLU A 303 -7.73 15.36 1.51
N ALA A 304 -9.03 15.68 1.49
CA ALA A 304 -9.83 15.71 2.71
C ALA A 304 -9.90 14.33 3.39
N ALA A 305 -9.93 13.25 2.59
CA ALA A 305 -9.91 11.88 3.10
C ALA A 305 -8.59 11.55 3.80
N LEU A 306 -7.43 12.02 3.30
CA LEU A 306 -6.15 11.83 3.97
C LEU A 306 -6.10 12.56 5.31
N GLU A 307 -6.55 13.81 5.36
CA GLU A 307 -6.60 14.57 6.62
C GLU A 307 -7.52 13.89 7.65
N ALA A 308 -8.71 13.43 7.23
CA ALA A 308 -9.63 12.71 8.11
C ALA A 308 -9.03 11.39 8.61
N LEU A 309 -8.44 10.58 7.71
CA LEU A 309 -7.83 9.30 8.04
C LEU A 309 -6.68 9.48 9.04
N THR A 310 -5.81 10.49 8.81
CA THR A 310 -4.72 10.83 9.72
C THR A 310 -5.27 11.28 11.07
N GLY A 311 -6.31 12.15 11.10
CA GLY A 311 -6.97 12.58 12.32
C GLY A 311 -7.60 11.42 13.11
N HIS A 312 -8.12 10.37 12.43
CA HIS A 312 -8.61 9.16 13.09
C HIS A 312 -7.49 8.37 13.81
N ALA A 313 -6.31 8.30 13.19
CA ALA A 313 -5.14 7.68 13.83
C ALA A 313 -4.60 8.54 14.99
N GLU A 314 -4.55 9.88 14.83
CA GLU A 314 -4.21 10.82 15.90
C GLU A 314 -5.15 10.67 17.11
N GLY A 315 -6.46 10.49 16.87
CA GLY A 315 -7.48 10.28 17.91
C GLY A 315 -7.20 9.08 18.82
N ILE A 316 -6.59 8.01 18.31
CA ILE A 316 -6.14 6.87 19.13
C ILE A 316 -5.02 7.29 20.08
N LEU A 317 -3.99 7.98 19.56
CA LEU A 317 -2.86 8.48 20.39
C LEU A 317 -3.33 9.45 21.47
N GLN A 318 -4.24 10.36 21.11
CA GLN A 318 -4.82 11.32 22.04
C GLN A 318 -5.64 10.65 23.14
N SER A 319 -6.45 9.64 22.78
CA SER A 319 -7.24 8.87 23.75
C SER A 319 -6.37 8.06 24.72
N LEU A 320 -5.16 7.66 24.27
CA LEU A 320 -4.16 6.98 25.08
C LEU A 320 -3.21 7.95 25.82
N GLU A 321 -3.40 9.26 25.63
CA GLU A 321 -2.59 10.32 26.25
C GLU A 321 -1.10 10.21 25.88
N LEU A 322 -0.78 9.72 24.67
CA LEU A 322 0.59 9.54 24.19
C LEU A 322 1.05 10.77 23.42
N PRO A 323 2.14 11.44 23.81
CA PRO A 323 2.70 12.57 23.08
C PRO A 323 3.22 12.10 21.71
N TYR A 324 2.90 12.84 20.64
CA TYR A 324 3.30 12.53 19.30
C TYR A 324 3.55 13.78 18.45
N ARG A 325 4.21 13.60 17.31
CA ARG A 325 4.27 14.61 16.28
C ARG A 325 3.80 14.03 14.94
N LYS A 326 3.25 14.89 14.07
CA LYS A 326 2.86 14.60 12.69
C LYS A 326 3.91 15.19 11.77
N VAL A 327 4.47 14.39 10.89
CA VAL A 327 5.46 14.82 9.91
C VAL A 327 4.97 14.50 8.48
N MET A 328 5.27 15.40 7.53
CA MET A 328 5.08 15.14 6.11
C MET A 328 6.38 14.58 5.55
N LEU A 329 6.30 13.43 4.91
CA LEU A 329 7.48 12.79 4.32
C LEU A 329 7.98 13.57 3.11
N CYS A 330 9.29 13.71 3.00
CA CYS A 330 9.95 14.27 1.82
C CYS A 330 9.98 13.26 0.66
N GLY A 331 10.30 13.73 -0.54
CA GLY A 331 10.29 12.90 -1.74
C GLY A 331 11.09 11.62 -1.64
N GLY A 332 12.27 11.66 -1.02
CA GLY A 332 13.16 10.49 -0.87
C GLY A 332 12.70 9.47 0.15
N ASP A 333 11.86 9.89 1.13
CA ASP A 333 11.33 9.01 2.18
C ASP A 333 9.93 8.46 1.85
N LEU A 334 9.25 8.99 0.82
CA LEU A 334 7.94 8.50 0.38
C LEU A 334 7.97 7.02 0.01
N GLY A 335 7.01 6.25 0.50
CA GLY A 335 6.74 4.89 0.06
C GLY A 335 6.47 4.81 -1.45
N PHE A 336 6.84 3.70 -2.08
CA PHE A 336 6.83 3.52 -3.54
C PHE A 336 5.52 3.93 -4.23
N SER A 337 4.38 3.55 -3.68
CA SER A 337 3.06 3.80 -4.25
C SER A 337 2.46 5.15 -3.82
N ALA A 338 3.02 5.82 -2.81
CA ALA A 338 2.46 7.03 -2.23
C ALA A 338 2.75 8.28 -3.07
N ALA A 339 1.77 9.18 -3.14
CA ALA A 339 1.92 10.53 -3.68
C ALA A 339 2.11 11.56 -2.54
N LEU A 340 1.52 11.31 -1.39
CA LEU A 340 1.65 12.11 -0.17
C LEU A 340 1.50 11.19 1.04
N THR A 341 2.35 11.38 2.05
CA THR A 341 2.31 10.62 3.29
C THR A 341 2.51 11.54 4.49
N TYR A 342 1.69 11.33 5.52
CA TYR A 342 1.92 11.82 6.86
C TYR A 342 2.28 10.66 7.77
N ASP A 343 3.39 10.77 8.49
CA ASP A 343 3.73 9.86 9.56
C ASP A 343 3.36 10.48 10.91
N LEU A 344 2.84 9.65 11.80
CA LEU A 344 2.69 9.96 13.22
C LEU A 344 3.85 9.28 13.95
N GLU A 345 4.58 10.07 14.70
CA GLU A 345 5.72 9.58 15.49
C GLU A 345 5.44 9.81 16.97
N VAL A 346 5.41 8.74 17.75
CA VAL A 346 5.17 8.77 19.20
C VAL A 346 6.48 8.95 19.96
N TRP A 347 6.43 9.71 21.06
CA TRP A 347 7.57 9.87 21.94
C TRP A 347 7.87 8.62 22.75
N LEU A 348 9.11 8.14 22.71
CA LEU A 348 9.61 7.02 23.50
C LEU A 348 10.68 7.49 24.50
N PRO A 349 10.35 7.58 25.80
CA PRO A 349 11.26 8.08 26.83
C PRO A 349 12.56 7.28 26.96
N GLY A 350 12.49 5.94 26.81
CA GLY A 350 13.68 5.07 26.91
C GLY A 350 14.70 5.29 25.82
N GLN A 351 14.29 5.85 24.67
CA GLN A 351 15.16 6.22 23.55
C GLN A 351 15.39 7.74 23.46
N SER A 352 14.65 8.54 24.23
CA SER A 352 14.60 9.99 24.10
C SER A 352 14.40 10.47 22.66
N ALA A 353 13.48 9.80 21.93
CA ALA A 353 13.23 10.02 20.51
C ALA A 353 11.77 9.80 20.14
N TYR A 354 11.34 10.47 19.08
CA TYR A 354 10.11 10.16 18.38
C TYR A 354 10.32 8.94 17.46
N ARG A 355 9.32 8.05 17.41
CA ARG A 355 9.36 6.86 16.55
C ARG A 355 8.03 6.71 15.80
N GLU A 356 8.10 6.41 14.51
CA GLU A 356 6.94 6.14 13.67
C GLU A 356 6.03 5.07 14.28
N ILE A 357 4.75 5.39 14.43
CA ILE A 357 3.70 4.49 14.92
C ILE A 357 2.57 4.31 13.91
N SER A 358 2.39 5.26 13.01
CA SER A 358 1.46 5.21 11.91
C SER A 358 2.02 5.94 10.71
N SER A 359 1.74 5.41 9.51
CA SER A 359 2.02 6.05 8.23
C SER A 359 0.71 6.12 7.45
N CYS A 360 0.26 7.33 7.11
CA CYS A 360 -1.01 7.61 6.44
C CYS A 360 -0.75 8.15 5.05
N SER A 361 -1.13 7.38 4.02
CA SER A 361 -0.74 7.65 2.63
C SER A 361 -1.93 7.84 1.69
N ASN A 362 -1.80 8.79 0.78
CA ASN A 362 -2.66 8.94 -0.39
C ASN A 362 -1.90 8.44 -1.64
N PHE A 363 -2.45 7.45 -2.30
CA PHE A 363 -1.86 6.86 -3.51
C PHE A 363 -2.40 7.48 -4.79
N ARG A 364 -3.37 8.38 -4.68
CA ARG A 364 -4.11 8.91 -5.82
C ARG A 364 -4.69 7.75 -6.64
N ASP A 365 -4.54 7.77 -7.95
CA ASP A 365 -5.04 6.74 -8.86
C ASP A 365 -4.01 5.61 -9.16
N PHE A 366 -2.83 5.65 -8.54
CA PHE A 366 -1.73 4.73 -8.83
C PHE A 366 -2.07 3.26 -8.59
N GLN A 367 -2.65 2.94 -7.43
CA GLN A 367 -3.12 1.59 -7.12
C GLN A 367 -4.40 1.26 -7.90
N ALA A 368 -5.32 2.20 -8.03
CA ALA A 368 -6.56 2.01 -8.77
C ALA A 368 -6.31 1.66 -10.24
N ARG A 369 -5.26 2.23 -10.86
CA ARG A 369 -4.83 1.88 -12.22
C ARG A 369 -4.32 0.45 -12.32
N ARG A 370 -3.57 -0.04 -11.32
CA ARG A 370 -3.13 -1.44 -11.24
C ARG A 370 -4.30 -2.40 -11.02
N LEU A 371 -5.24 -2.00 -10.16
CA LEU A 371 -6.42 -2.77 -9.77
C LEU A 371 -7.58 -2.67 -10.76
N GLN A 372 -7.53 -1.74 -11.74
CA GLN A 372 -8.66 -1.42 -12.61
C GLN A 372 -9.92 -1.01 -11.83
N ALA A 373 -9.73 -0.37 -10.67
CA ALA A 373 -10.80 0.11 -9.80
C ALA A 373 -11.31 1.46 -10.28
N ARG A 374 -12.59 1.53 -10.63
CA ARG A 374 -13.20 2.71 -11.26
C ARG A 374 -14.57 3.01 -10.66
N TRP A 375 -15.06 4.20 -10.88
CA TRP A 375 -16.43 4.60 -10.61
C TRP A 375 -17.03 5.29 -11.83
N ARG A 376 -18.35 5.17 -12.00
CA ARG A 376 -19.06 5.82 -13.08
C ARG A 376 -19.38 7.27 -12.70
N ASN A 377 -18.70 8.20 -13.34
CA ASN A 377 -18.96 9.63 -13.13
C ASN A 377 -20.29 10.00 -13.81
N PRO A 378 -21.33 10.45 -13.06
CA PRO A 378 -22.63 10.79 -13.63
C PRO A 378 -22.59 12.02 -14.55
N GLU A 379 -21.62 12.91 -14.34
CA GLU A 379 -21.48 14.14 -15.16
C GLU A 379 -20.91 13.84 -16.54
N THR A 380 -19.93 12.93 -16.62
CA THR A 380 -19.26 12.58 -17.87
C THR A 380 -19.85 11.31 -18.52
N GLY A 381 -20.59 10.50 -17.75
CA GLY A 381 -21.10 9.18 -18.15
C GLY A 381 -19.99 8.14 -18.33
N LYS A 382 -18.74 8.44 -18.00
CA LYS A 382 -17.56 7.60 -18.23
C LYS A 382 -17.03 7.01 -16.92
N PRO A 383 -16.44 5.81 -16.98
CA PRO A 383 -15.69 5.26 -15.85
C PRO A 383 -14.40 6.06 -15.62
N GLU A 384 -14.18 6.51 -14.38
CA GLU A 384 -12.96 7.18 -13.91
C GLU A 384 -12.31 6.35 -12.82
N LEU A 385 -10.99 6.47 -12.65
CA LEU A 385 -10.27 5.78 -11.59
C LEU A 385 -10.66 6.35 -10.22
N VAL A 386 -10.79 5.49 -9.23
CA VAL A 386 -10.90 5.91 -7.82
C VAL A 386 -9.52 6.29 -7.29
N HIS A 387 -9.48 7.00 -6.16
CA HIS A 387 -8.27 7.18 -5.36
C HIS A 387 -8.31 6.21 -4.17
N THR A 388 -7.13 5.70 -3.78
CA THR A 388 -6.97 4.82 -2.63
C THR A 388 -6.10 5.47 -1.59
N LEU A 389 -6.42 5.24 -0.33
CA LEU A 389 -5.67 5.72 0.82
C LEU A 389 -5.55 4.60 1.84
N ASN A 390 -4.46 4.60 2.60
CA ASN A 390 -4.33 3.75 3.77
C ASN A 390 -3.72 4.51 4.95
N GLY A 391 -3.81 3.92 6.12
CA GLY A 391 -3.06 4.33 7.30
C GLY A 391 -3.18 3.33 8.43
N SER A 392 -2.16 3.28 9.28
CA SER A 392 -2.23 2.46 10.48
C SER A 392 -3.08 3.16 11.53
N GLY A 393 -4.03 2.45 12.07
CA GLY A 393 -4.90 2.96 13.13
C GLY A 393 -4.86 2.22 14.47
N LEU A 394 -3.71 1.71 15.03
CA LEU A 394 -2.28 1.92 14.81
C LEU A 394 -1.52 0.57 14.66
N ALA A 395 -0.16 0.65 14.69
CA ALA A 395 0.70 -0.51 14.90
C ALA A 395 0.63 -0.93 16.39
N VAL A 396 0.03 -2.09 16.67
CA VAL A 396 -0.33 -2.51 18.05
C VAL A 396 0.91 -2.68 18.92
N GLY A 397 1.95 -3.35 18.40
CA GLY A 397 3.20 -3.56 19.14
C GLY A 397 3.91 -2.25 19.51
N ARG A 398 4.00 -1.30 18.56
CA ARG A 398 4.61 0.01 18.84
C ARG A 398 3.76 0.85 19.81
N THR A 399 2.43 0.71 19.77
CA THR A 399 1.54 1.35 20.75
C THR A 399 1.76 0.77 22.14
N LEU A 400 1.94 -0.56 22.24
CA LEU A 400 2.29 -1.20 23.50
C LEU A 400 3.64 -0.69 24.03
N VAL A 401 4.67 -0.56 23.17
CA VAL A 401 5.97 0.05 23.53
C VAL A 401 5.77 1.43 24.12
N ALA A 402 5.01 2.28 23.43
CA ALA A 402 4.77 3.64 23.88
C ALA A 402 4.04 3.70 25.24
N LEU A 403 3.07 2.79 25.48
CA LEU A 403 2.38 2.71 26.77
C LEU A 403 3.30 2.26 27.89
N LEU A 404 4.15 1.25 27.66
CA LEU A 404 5.11 0.79 28.66
C LEU A 404 6.08 1.91 29.04
N GLU A 405 6.67 2.58 28.04
CA GLU A 405 7.69 3.58 28.29
C GLU A 405 7.13 4.88 28.88
N ASN A 406 5.93 5.36 28.43
CA ASN A 406 5.33 6.57 28.98
C ASN A 406 4.58 6.34 30.31
N GLY A 407 4.03 5.13 30.52
CA GLY A 407 3.28 4.76 31.72
C GLY A 407 4.14 4.21 32.85
N GLN A 408 5.46 4.08 32.68
CA GLN A 408 6.34 3.48 33.69
C GLN A 408 6.40 4.29 34.99
N ARG A 409 6.50 3.57 36.10
CA ARG A 409 6.70 4.11 37.45
C ARG A 409 8.09 3.79 37.98
N GLU A 410 8.50 4.48 39.04
CA GLU A 410 9.81 4.29 39.67
C GLU A 410 9.98 2.88 40.26
N ASP A 411 8.88 2.28 40.77
CA ASP A 411 8.86 0.91 41.27
C ASP A 411 8.93 -0.18 40.18
N GLY A 412 8.83 0.22 38.91
CA GLY A 412 8.84 -0.69 37.74
C GLY A 412 7.46 -1.11 37.29
N GLY A 413 6.39 -0.67 37.96
CA GLY A 413 5.02 -0.85 37.49
C GLY A 413 4.67 0.03 36.29
N ILE A 414 3.53 -0.24 35.68
CA ILE A 414 3.03 0.49 34.50
C ILE A 414 1.61 0.98 34.76
N ASP A 415 1.38 2.26 34.61
CA ASP A 415 0.04 2.85 34.66
C ASP A 415 -0.74 2.52 33.39
N ILE A 416 -2.00 2.11 33.52
CA ILE A 416 -2.90 1.79 32.41
C ILE A 416 -3.75 3.03 32.08
N PRO A 417 -3.74 3.54 30.82
CA PRO A 417 -4.57 4.64 30.40
C PRO A 417 -6.05 4.39 30.66
N VAL A 418 -6.78 5.44 31.00
CA VAL A 418 -8.23 5.34 31.32
C VAL A 418 -9.00 4.65 30.19
N ALA A 419 -8.69 4.96 28.94
CA ALA A 419 -9.33 4.40 27.75
C ALA A 419 -9.24 2.87 27.66
N LEU A 420 -8.21 2.24 28.23
CA LEU A 420 -8.02 0.78 28.16
C LEU A 420 -8.57 0.03 29.38
N ARG A 421 -8.87 0.71 30.47
CA ARG A 421 -9.28 0.05 31.72
C ARG A 421 -10.52 -0.81 31.55
N GLY A 422 -11.51 -0.37 30.78
CA GLY A 422 -12.72 -1.13 30.46
C GLY A 422 -12.42 -2.47 29.78
N TYR A 423 -11.47 -2.49 28.85
CA TYR A 423 -11.03 -3.68 28.11
C TYR A 423 -10.18 -4.64 28.97
N LEU A 424 -9.67 -4.15 30.10
CA LEU A 424 -8.86 -4.90 31.07
C LEU A 424 -9.59 -5.25 32.35
N GLY A 425 -10.95 -5.12 32.36
CA GLY A 425 -11.77 -5.47 33.52
C GLY A 425 -11.63 -4.49 34.70
N GLY A 426 -11.29 -3.24 34.42
CA GLY A 426 -11.13 -2.17 35.41
C GLY A 426 -9.72 -2.09 36.00
N GLN A 427 -8.75 -2.88 35.52
CA GLN A 427 -7.37 -2.81 35.98
C GLN A 427 -6.77 -1.43 35.67
N THR A 428 -6.10 -0.82 36.66
CA THR A 428 -5.54 0.53 36.54
C THR A 428 -4.03 0.56 36.37
N GLU A 429 -3.36 -0.54 36.70
CA GLU A 429 -1.91 -0.66 36.68
C GLU A 429 -1.45 -2.12 36.49
N ILE A 430 -0.24 -2.30 36.05
CA ILE A 430 0.52 -3.57 36.10
C ILE A 430 1.58 -3.40 37.18
N ASN A 431 1.56 -4.25 38.19
CA ASN A 431 2.52 -4.22 39.28
C ASN A 431 3.71 -5.15 39.02
N PRO A 432 4.91 -4.82 39.60
CA PRO A 432 6.09 -5.66 39.54
C PRO A 432 5.89 -7.06 40.12
#